data_5016b667417bb12742ae3fa88377d927
#
_entry.id   5016b667417bb12742ae3fa88377d927
#
_cell.length_a   1.000
_cell.length_b   1.000
_cell.length_c   1.000
_cell.angle_alpha   90.00
_cell.angle_beta   90.00
_cell.angle_gamma   90.00
#
_symmetry.space_group_name_H-M   'P 1'
#
loop_
_entity.id
_entity.type
_entity.pdbx_description
1 polymer ?
#
loop_
_entity_poly.entity_id
_entity_poly.type
_entity_poly.pdbx_seq_one_letter_code
_entity_poly.pdbx_strand_id
1 'polypeptide(L)'
;LNKVSSGKLPAIELNGKIITESDNIITFLENEFGTLGSSLLSNDIREARNLEREIFRSWCNWLCRKSFSYLDLSFRKKKFRESICKLEKILSLSKTGFIDSPINDSEKLEPGTGDIIFIPYMERMNASLSYYKGFDLRNNYPFIDRWLTLFENFSAYRGTQGDFHTHSHDLPPQMGGCFKDVNDQQISFSNLIDVGEGLGNLEFNQDIDLDYYAKFALKRVLKHKDNIINANPYEKDLFEESLRAALTHMITSEINEVPKKAATSINYLKNRISVPR
;
A
#
# COMPACT_ATOMS: atom_id res chain seq x y z
N LEU A 1 -0.09 -6.40 -20.46
CA LEU A 1 -1.44 -6.96 -20.32
C LEU A 1 -1.79 -7.99 -21.39
N ASN A 2 -1.28 -7.88 -22.63
CA ASN A 2 -1.58 -8.84 -23.71
C ASN A 2 -1.09 -10.28 -23.44
N LYS A 3 -0.18 -10.48 -22.49
CA LYS A 3 0.34 -11.81 -22.11
C LYS A 3 -0.50 -12.50 -21.03
N VAL A 4 -1.35 -11.77 -20.31
CA VAL A 4 -2.16 -12.30 -19.20
C VAL A 4 -3.61 -12.36 -19.65
N SER A 5 -4.10 -13.56 -19.96
CA SER A 5 -5.45 -13.77 -20.51
C SER A 5 -6.58 -13.22 -19.64
N SER A 6 -6.40 -13.22 -18.31
CA SER A 6 -7.35 -12.65 -17.34
C SER A 6 -7.32 -11.12 -17.26
N GLY A 7 -6.28 -10.47 -17.79
CA GLY A 7 -6.05 -9.03 -17.61
C GLY A 7 -5.80 -8.58 -16.16
N LYS A 8 -5.72 -9.53 -15.22
CA LYS A 8 -5.57 -9.23 -13.78
C LYS A 8 -4.11 -9.29 -13.33
N LEU A 9 -3.78 -8.46 -12.36
CA LEU A 9 -2.51 -8.46 -11.63
C LEU A 9 -2.76 -8.91 -10.17
N PRO A 10 -1.76 -9.49 -9.49
CA PRO A 10 -0.39 -9.72 -9.95
C PRO A 10 -0.26 -10.88 -10.95
N ALA A 11 0.78 -10.81 -11.79
CA ALA A 11 1.18 -11.88 -12.69
C ALA A 11 2.70 -11.91 -12.81
N ILE A 12 3.30 -13.10 -12.86
CA ILE A 12 4.73 -13.29 -13.10
C ILE A 12 4.94 -14.18 -14.33
N GLU A 13 6.06 -13.98 -15.01
CA GLU A 13 6.53 -14.85 -16.08
C GLU A 13 7.91 -15.38 -15.69
N LEU A 14 8.03 -16.71 -15.59
CA LEU A 14 9.29 -17.39 -15.33
C LEU A 14 9.42 -18.61 -16.25
N ASN A 15 10.54 -18.71 -16.96
CA ASN A 15 10.81 -19.80 -17.90
C ASN A 15 9.68 -20.00 -18.94
N GLY A 16 9.07 -18.89 -19.41
CA GLY A 16 7.98 -18.91 -20.38
C GLY A 16 6.60 -19.29 -19.81
N LYS A 17 6.52 -19.60 -18.51
CA LYS A 17 5.27 -19.90 -17.81
C LYS A 17 4.74 -18.65 -17.13
N ILE A 18 3.47 -18.32 -17.40
CA ILE A 18 2.77 -17.20 -16.76
C ILE A 18 1.94 -17.75 -15.59
N ILE A 19 2.13 -17.18 -14.40
CA ILE A 19 1.40 -17.53 -13.20
C ILE A 19 0.67 -16.26 -12.71
N THR A 20 -0.60 -16.41 -12.40
CA THR A 20 -1.48 -15.36 -11.88
C THR A 20 -2.03 -15.76 -10.53
N GLU A 21 -2.65 -14.83 -9.83
CA GLU A 21 -3.13 -14.93 -8.44
C GLU A 21 -1.98 -15.01 -7.42
N SER A 22 -2.00 -14.10 -6.43
CA SER A 22 -0.90 -13.95 -5.47
C SER A 22 -0.55 -15.25 -4.73
N ASP A 23 -1.55 -16.05 -4.35
CA ASP A 23 -1.32 -17.30 -3.64
C ASP A 23 -0.64 -18.36 -4.51
N ASN A 24 -1.03 -18.44 -5.79
CA ASN A 24 -0.37 -19.33 -6.75
C ASN A 24 1.06 -18.89 -7.04
N ILE A 25 1.29 -17.57 -7.09
CA ILE A 25 2.62 -17.00 -7.29
C ILE A 25 3.53 -17.34 -6.11
N ILE A 26 3.06 -17.15 -4.87
CA ILE A 26 3.85 -17.50 -3.68
C ILE A 26 4.15 -19.00 -3.66
N THR A 27 3.16 -19.86 -3.89
CA THR A 27 3.35 -21.32 -3.96
C THR A 27 4.38 -21.70 -5.04
N PHE A 28 4.32 -21.07 -6.19
CA PHE A 28 5.27 -21.32 -7.26
C PHE A 28 6.69 -20.89 -6.88
N LEU A 29 6.85 -19.72 -6.28
CA LEU A 29 8.13 -19.22 -5.82
C LEU A 29 8.73 -20.09 -4.71
N GLU A 30 7.92 -20.59 -3.77
CA GLU A 30 8.38 -21.54 -2.75
C GLU A 30 8.89 -22.85 -3.37
N ASN A 31 8.20 -23.36 -4.40
CA ASN A 31 8.63 -24.59 -5.08
C ASN A 31 9.93 -24.41 -5.87
N GLU A 32 10.16 -23.24 -6.46
CA GLU A 32 11.35 -22.96 -7.27
C GLU A 32 12.58 -22.55 -6.44
N PHE A 33 12.37 -21.78 -5.36
CA PHE A 33 13.46 -21.12 -4.62
C PHE A 33 13.56 -21.57 -3.15
N GLY A 34 12.62 -22.40 -2.69
CA GLY A 34 12.52 -22.80 -1.30
C GLY A 34 11.60 -21.89 -0.48
N THR A 35 11.29 -22.34 0.72
CA THR A 35 10.38 -21.66 1.64
C THR A 35 11.07 -20.52 2.40
N LEU A 36 10.32 -19.46 2.66
CA LEU A 36 10.70 -18.43 3.62
C LEU A 36 10.01 -18.74 4.96
N GLY A 37 10.76 -19.29 5.92
CA GLY A 37 10.16 -19.76 7.17
C GLY A 37 9.33 -21.03 6.97
N SER A 38 8.10 -21.06 7.49
CA SER A 38 7.20 -22.20 7.37
C SER A 38 6.59 -22.29 5.98
N SER A 39 6.49 -23.53 5.46
CA SER A 39 5.84 -23.78 4.16
C SER A 39 4.36 -23.41 4.18
N LEU A 40 3.82 -22.95 3.04
CA LEU A 40 2.38 -22.72 2.82
C LEU A 40 1.50 -23.92 3.16
N LEU A 41 2.06 -25.13 3.16
CA LEU A 41 1.36 -26.36 3.51
C LEU A 41 1.35 -26.64 5.01
N SER A 42 2.11 -25.91 5.81
CA SER A 42 2.13 -26.07 7.27
C SER A 42 0.81 -25.62 7.92
N ASN A 43 0.51 -26.17 9.09
CA ASN A 43 -0.67 -25.75 9.86
C ASN A 43 -0.55 -24.30 10.33
N ASP A 44 0.67 -23.88 10.69
CA ASP A 44 0.94 -22.50 11.18
C ASP A 44 0.59 -21.46 10.12
N ILE A 45 0.98 -21.70 8.86
CA ILE A 45 0.62 -20.83 7.74
C ILE A 45 -0.88 -20.87 7.43
N ARG A 46 -1.56 -22.01 7.57
CA ARG A 46 -3.02 -22.06 7.43
C ARG A 46 -3.73 -21.25 8.49
N GLU A 47 -3.27 -21.30 9.74
CA GLU A 47 -3.80 -20.48 10.82
C GLU A 47 -3.55 -18.99 10.58
N ALA A 48 -2.33 -18.64 10.16
CA ALA A 48 -1.98 -17.27 9.77
C ALA A 48 -2.89 -16.78 8.64
N ARG A 49 -3.11 -17.59 7.60
CA ARG A 49 -4.00 -17.24 6.48
C ARG A 49 -5.45 -17.08 6.92
N ASN A 50 -5.95 -17.95 7.81
CA ASN A 50 -7.30 -17.84 8.34
C ASN A 50 -7.48 -16.54 9.13
N LEU A 51 -6.50 -16.17 9.94
CA LEU A 51 -6.50 -14.92 10.69
C LEU A 51 -6.42 -13.72 9.76
N GLU A 52 -5.56 -13.76 8.75
CA GLU A 52 -5.49 -12.70 7.74
C GLU A 52 -6.84 -12.48 7.05
N ARG A 53 -7.53 -13.55 6.64
CA ARG A 53 -8.88 -13.47 6.04
C ARG A 53 -9.93 -12.95 7.02
N GLU A 54 -9.83 -13.28 8.31
CA GLU A 54 -10.71 -12.74 9.35
C GLU A 54 -10.53 -11.23 9.50
N ILE A 55 -9.28 -10.77 9.61
CA ILE A 55 -8.93 -9.34 9.72
C ILE A 55 -9.38 -8.60 8.46
N PHE A 56 -9.10 -9.13 7.27
CA PHE A 56 -9.51 -8.55 6.01
C PHE A 56 -11.04 -8.35 5.92
N ARG A 57 -11.82 -9.38 6.26
CA ARG A 57 -13.28 -9.29 6.26
C ARG A 57 -13.82 -8.25 7.24
N SER A 58 -13.26 -8.20 8.44
CA SER A 58 -13.67 -7.23 9.47
C SER A 58 -13.31 -5.80 9.08
N TRP A 59 -12.13 -5.59 8.47
CA TRP A 59 -11.72 -4.33 7.89
C TRP A 59 -12.65 -3.87 6.77
N CYS A 60 -12.93 -4.72 5.77
CA CYS A 60 -13.87 -4.42 4.69
C CYS A 60 -15.26 -4.07 5.23
N ASN A 61 -15.74 -4.79 6.24
CA ASN A 61 -17.04 -4.52 6.85
C ASN A 61 -17.08 -3.16 7.53
N TRP A 62 -16.00 -2.71 8.15
CA TRP A 62 -15.96 -1.41 8.78
C TRP A 62 -15.68 -0.28 7.78
N LEU A 63 -14.76 -0.50 6.82
CA LEU A 63 -14.33 0.52 5.87
C LEU A 63 -15.32 0.73 4.73
N CYS A 64 -15.77 -0.38 4.10
CA CYS A 64 -16.42 -0.37 2.79
C CYS A 64 -17.95 -0.50 2.86
N ARG A 65 -18.54 -0.54 4.04
CA ARG A 65 -19.99 -0.61 4.19
C ARG A 65 -20.51 0.61 4.93
N LYS A 66 -21.53 1.23 4.35
CA LYS A 66 -22.25 2.33 5.00
C LYS A 66 -22.89 1.83 6.30
N SER A 67 -22.66 2.55 7.40
CA SER A 67 -23.27 2.26 8.67
C SER A 67 -24.69 2.86 8.71
N PHE A 68 -25.64 2.10 9.24
CA PHE A 68 -27.04 2.53 9.35
C PHE A 68 -27.33 3.25 10.67
N SER A 69 -26.47 3.04 11.68
CA SER A 69 -26.60 3.67 12.98
C SER A 69 -25.23 3.71 13.69
N TYR A 70 -25.17 4.48 14.78
CA TYR A 70 -24.01 4.51 15.66
C TYR A 70 -23.71 3.11 16.28
N LEU A 71 -24.73 2.34 16.61
CA LEU A 71 -24.55 0.98 17.15
C LEU A 71 -23.93 0.03 16.12
N ASP A 72 -24.39 0.10 14.86
CA ASP A 72 -23.82 -0.70 13.76
C ASP A 72 -22.35 -0.33 13.53
N LEU A 73 -22.02 0.97 13.51
CA LEU A 73 -20.65 1.45 13.39
C LEU A 73 -19.77 0.95 14.53
N SER A 74 -20.24 1.11 15.76
CA SER A 74 -19.53 0.65 16.96
C SER A 74 -19.30 -0.86 16.96
N PHE A 75 -20.29 -1.64 16.54
CA PHE A 75 -20.18 -3.09 16.40
C PHE A 75 -19.10 -3.49 15.39
N ARG A 76 -19.06 -2.87 14.20
CA ARG A 76 -18.08 -3.16 13.16
C ARG A 76 -16.66 -2.78 13.60
N LYS A 77 -16.50 -1.62 14.22
CA LYS A 77 -15.25 -1.19 14.84
C LYS A 77 -14.77 -2.20 15.89
N LYS A 78 -15.67 -2.65 16.77
CA LYS A 78 -15.38 -3.66 17.79
C LYS A 78 -14.93 -4.97 17.16
N LYS A 79 -15.61 -5.45 16.11
CA LYS A 79 -15.25 -6.69 15.40
C LYS A 79 -13.87 -6.61 14.76
N PHE A 80 -13.54 -5.48 14.15
CA PHE A 80 -12.18 -5.26 13.63
C PHE A 80 -11.15 -5.31 14.77
N ARG A 81 -11.40 -4.61 15.88
CA ARG A 81 -10.48 -4.61 17.01
C ARG A 81 -10.29 -5.99 17.63
N GLU A 82 -11.35 -6.79 17.72
CA GLU A 82 -11.26 -8.18 18.19
C GLU A 82 -10.34 -9.03 17.29
N SER A 83 -10.47 -8.89 15.97
CA SER A 83 -9.64 -9.66 15.03
C SER A 83 -8.19 -9.19 15.02
N ILE A 84 -7.93 -7.88 15.00
CA ILE A 84 -6.56 -7.35 14.97
C ILE A 84 -5.79 -7.58 16.28
N CYS A 85 -6.49 -7.62 17.43
CA CYS A 85 -5.88 -7.98 18.71
C CYS A 85 -5.30 -9.41 18.71
N LYS A 86 -5.80 -10.31 17.88
CA LYS A 86 -5.22 -11.66 17.75
C LYS A 86 -3.83 -11.58 17.13
N LEU A 87 -3.67 -10.77 16.06
CA LEU A 87 -2.37 -10.54 15.43
C LEU A 87 -1.41 -9.84 16.40
N GLU A 88 -1.86 -8.79 17.08
CA GLU A 88 -1.09 -8.10 18.11
C GLU A 88 -0.56 -9.06 19.17
N LYS A 89 -1.42 -9.99 19.65
CA LYS A 89 -1.03 -11.03 20.61
C LYS A 89 0.02 -11.97 20.03
N ILE A 90 -0.11 -12.44 18.79
CA ILE A 90 0.90 -13.29 18.15
C ILE A 90 2.24 -12.59 18.12
N LEU A 91 2.27 -11.34 17.65
CA LEU A 91 3.48 -10.54 17.57
C LEU A 91 4.09 -10.23 18.94
N SER A 92 3.26 -10.05 19.97
CA SER A 92 3.75 -9.83 21.35
C SER A 92 4.50 -11.05 21.94
N LEU A 93 4.17 -12.24 21.47
CA LEU A 93 4.81 -13.50 21.88
C LEU A 93 6.01 -13.86 20.99
N SER A 94 6.17 -13.20 19.88
CA SER A 94 7.26 -13.44 18.92
C SER A 94 8.59 -12.92 19.46
N LYS A 95 9.59 -13.79 19.51
CA LYS A 95 10.96 -13.43 19.90
C LYS A 95 11.68 -12.62 18.82
N THR A 96 11.35 -12.88 17.54
CA THR A 96 11.96 -12.22 16.38
C THR A 96 11.26 -10.90 16.05
N GLY A 97 10.00 -10.76 16.43
CA GLY A 97 9.12 -9.67 16.01
C GLY A 97 8.37 -9.95 14.71
N PHE A 98 8.58 -11.12 14.09
CA PHE A 98 7.86 -11.61 12.91
C PHE A 98 6.84 -12.69 13.31
N ILE A 99 5.81 -12.89 12.46
CA ILE A 99 4.80 -13.93 12.62
C ILE A 99 5.44 -15.30 12.38
N ASP A 100 6.24 -15.40 11.32
CA ASP A 100 6.88 -16.61 10.84
C ASP A 100 8.30 -16.28 10.37
N SER A 101 9.28 -16.60 11.17
CA SER A 101 10.68 -16.31 10.85
C SER A 101 11.40 -17.61 10.49
N PRO A 102 12.26 -17.60 9.45
CA PRO A 102 13.05 -18.78 9.12
C PRO A 102 13.93 -19.17 10.31
N ILE A 103 13.93 -20.47 10.62
CA ILE A 103 14.82 -21.07 11.62
C ILE A 103 16.18 -21.27 10.93
N ASN A 104 16.91 -20.19 10.72
CA ASN A 104 18.25 -20.26 10.22
C ASN A 104 19.23 -19.85 11.32
N ASP A 105 20.36 -20.55 11.42
CA ASP A 105 21.51 -20.20 12.28
C ASP A 105 22.18 -18.85 11.91
N SER A 106 21.61 -18.14 10.92
CA SER A 106 22.08 -16.81 10.54
C SER A 106 21.51 -15.78 11.51
N GLU A 107 22.38 -14.91 12.04
CA GLU A 107 22.02 -13.77 12.91
C GLU A 107 21.05 -12.76 12.24
N LYS A 108 20.65 -12.98 11.00
CA LYS A 108 19.74 -12.12 10.24
C LYS A 108 18.29 -12.48 10.54
N LEU A 109 17.61 -11.55 11.17
CA LEU A 109 16.15 -11.60 11.31
C LEU A 109 15.51 -11.31 9.95
N GLU A 110 14.80 -12.30 9.39
CA GLU A 110 14.10 -12.19 8.10
C GLU A 110 12.62 -12.56 8.28
N PRO A 111 11.71 -11.92 7.54
CA PRO A 111 10.29 -12.28 7.56
C PRO A 111 10.09 -13.62 6.86
N GLY A 112 9.13 -14.40 7.34
CA GLY A 112 8.71 -15.64 6.71
C GLY A 112 7.49 -15.48 5.79
N THR A 113 7.01 -16.61 5.25
CA THR A 113 5.83 -16.63 4.36
C THR A 113 4.59 -16.08 5.06
N GLY A 114 4.41 -16.35 6.35
CA GLY A 114 3.32 -15.79 7.16
C GLY A 114 3.33 -14.27 7.15
N ASP A 115 4.49 -13.67 7.29
CA ASP A 115 4.66 -12.21 7.28
C ASP A 115 4.35 -11.62 5.91
N ILE A 116 4.84 -12.23 4.84
CA ILE A 116 4.61 -11.81 3.46
C ILE A 116 3.12 -11.82 3.08
N ILE A 117 2.36 -12.77 3.64
CA ILE A 117 0.91 -12.84 3.45
C ILE A 117 0.19 -11.64 4.06
N PHE A 118 0.62 -11.16 5.22
CA PHE A 118 -0.05 -10.09 5.95
C PHE A 118 0.32 -8.68 5.48
N ILE A 119 1.59 -8.45 5.16
CA ILE A 119 2.13 -7.10 5.01
C ILE A 119 1.40 -6.21 3.98
N PRO A 120 0.99 -6.69 2.78
CA PRO A 120 0.30 -5.84 1.80
C PRO A 120 -1.08 -5.37 2.27
N TYR A 121 -1.75 -6.16 3.09
CA TYR A 121 -3.06 -5.80 3.64
C TYR A 121 -2.93 -4.87 4.83
N MET A 122 -1.95 -5.11 5.70
CA MET A 122 -1.72 -4.28 6.88
C MET A 122 -1.30 -2.86 6.52
N GLU A 123 -0.48 -2.71 5.50
CA GLU A 123 -0.10 -1.42 4.93
C GLU A 123 -1.32 -0.63 4.45
N ARG A 124 -2.21 -1.28 3.68
CA ARG A 124 -3.46 -0.67 3.21
C ARG A 124 -4.43 -0.35 4.34
N MET A 125 -4.53 -1.24 5.35
CA MET A 125 -5.36 -1.01 6.53
C MET A 125 -4.86 0.18 7.34
N ASN A 126 -3.55 0.30 7.55
CA ASN A 126 -2.94 1.42 8.26
C ASN A 126 -3.30 2.76 7.61
N ALA A 127 -3.09 2.89 6.31
CA ALA A 127 -3.41 4.10 5.57
C ALA A 127 -4.92 4.41 5.54
N SER A 128 -5.74 3.44 5.16
CA SER A 128 -7.17 3.66 4.96
C SER A 128 -7.95 3.87 6.24
N LEU A 129 -7.61 3.18 7.32
CA LEU A 129 -8.26 3.39 8.62
C LEU A 129 -7.93 4.76 9.19
N SER A 130 -6.71 5.24 9.00
CA SER A 130 -6.34 6.60 9.36
C SER A 130 -7.16 7.61 8.56
N TYR A 131 -7.19 7.48 7.24
CA TYR A 131 -7.86 8.41 6.33
C TYR A 131 -9.39 8.43 6.50
N TYR A 132 -10.03 7.25 6.57
CA TYR A 132 -11.49 7.15 6.57
C TYR A 132 -12.11 7.08 7.97
N LYS A 133 -11.36 6.61 8.97
CA LYS A 133 -11.88 6.32 10.31
C LYS A 133 -11.24 7.15 11.43
N GLY A 134 -10.16 7.88 11.12
CA GLY A 134 -9.35 8.53 12.15
C GLY A 134 -8.75 7.53 13.13
N PHE A 135 -8.44 6.33 12.66
CA PHE A 135 -7.93 5.25 13.48
C PHE A 135 -6.48 4.94 13.12
N ASP A 136 -5.58 5.37 13.97
CA ASP A 136 -4.14 5.10 13.86
C ASP A 136 -3.84 3.68 14.34
N LEU A 137 -3.56 2.79 13.39
CA LEU A 137 -3.30 1.38 13.68
C LEU A 137 -2.01 1.22 14.49
N ARG A 138 -0.95 1.91 14.10
CA ARG A 138 0.37 1.79 14.73
C ARG A 138 0.35 2.29 16.17
N ASN A 139 -0.30 3.42 16.42
CA ASN A 139 -0.41 3.99 17.76
C ASN A 139 -1.29 3.14 18.70
N ASN A 140 -2.26 2.41 18.15
CA ASN A 140 -3.14 1.55 18.95
C ASN A 140 -2.56 0.16 19.22
N TYR A 141 -1.56 -0.31 18.45
CA TYR A 141 -1.03 -1.67 18.49
C TYR A 141 0.50 -1.67 18.39
N PRO A 142 1.21 -1.58 19.51
CA PRO A 142 2.66 -1.38 19.54
C PRO A 142 3.48 -2.54 18.96
N PHE A 143 3.00 -3.78 19.03
CA PHE A 143 3.70 -4.91 18.42
C PHE A 143 3.49 -4.97 16.92
N ILE A 144 2.33 -4.56 16.42
CA ILE A 144 2.11 -4.34 14.99
C ILE A 144 2.98 -3.18 14.49
N ASP A 145 3.09 -2.08 15.23
CA ASP A 145 3.99 -0.98 14.89
C ASP A 145 5.45 -1.43 14.79
N ARG A 146 5.93 -2.16 15.80
CA ARG A 146 7.27 -2.77 15.78
C ARG A 146 7.47 -3.65 14.55
N TRP A 147 6.50 -4.50 14.22
CA TRP A 147 6.55 -5.41 13.08
C TRP A 147 6.61 -4.65 11.75
N LEU A 148 5.78 -3.61 11.55
CA LEU A 148 5.83 -2.73 10.38
C LEU A 148 7.19 -2.02 10.27
N THR A 149 7.73 -1.53 11.39
CA THR A 149 9.06 -0.90 11.45
C THR A 149 10.18 -1.86 11.06
N LEU A 150 10.08 -3.14 11.46
CA LEU A 150 11.04 -4.16 11.02
C LEU A 150 11.01 -4.35 9.50
N PHE A 151 9.82 -4.37 8.88
CA PHE A 151 9.70 -4.43 7.42
C PHE A 151 10.31 -3.21 6.74
N GLU A 152 10.16 -2.03 7.30
CA GLU A 152 10.73 -0.79 6.77
C GLU A 152 12.26 -0.78 6.73
N ASN A 153 12.93 -1.71 7.42
CA ASN A 153 14.38 -1.90 7.31
C ASN A 153 14.80 -2.74 6.08
N PHE A 154 13.86 -3.39 5.38
CA PHE A 154 14.18 -4.16 4.18
C PHE A 154 14.06 -3.29 2.94
N SER A 155 15.14 -3.16 2.17
CA SER A 155 15.17 -2.38 0.92
C SER A 155 14.13 -2.87 -0.10
N ALA A 156 13.90 -4.18 -0.18
CA ALA A 156 12.89 -4.78 -1.05
C ALA A 156 11.47 -4.32 -0.69
N TYR A 157 11.14 -4.26 0.61
CA TYR A 157 9.85 -3.75 1.06
C TYR A 157 9.74 -2.25 0.83
N ARG A 158 10.75 -1.47 1.22
CA ARG A 158 10.79 -0.02 0.99
C ARG A 158 10.61 0.36 -0.46
N GLY A 159 11.19 -0.41 -1.38
CA GLY A 159 11.05 -0.19 -2.82
C GLY A 159 9.65 -0.47 -3.38
N THR A 160 8.79 -1.14 -2.62
CA THR A 160 7.42 -1.51 -3.02
C THR A 160 6.35 -0.94 -2.09
N GLN A 161 6.73 -0.38 -0.96
CA GLN A 161 5.81 0.23 0.00
C GLN A 161 5.03 1.37 -0.64
N GLY A 162 3.71 1.34 -0.54
CA GLY A 162 2.84 2.42 -0.98
C GLY A 162 2.72 3.52 0.07
N ASP A 163 2.54 4.75 -0.38
CA ASP A 163 2.26 5.88 0.50
C ASP A 163 0.79 5.90 0.96
N PHE A 164 0.51 6.68 2.00
CA PHE A 164 -0.82 6.80 2.57
C PHE A 164 -1.86 7.38 1.61
N HIS A 165 -1.46 8.34 0.78
CA HIS A 165 -2.34 8.95 -0.21
C HIS A 165 -2.76 7.92 -1.25
N THR A 166 -1.81 7.18 -1.83
CA THR A 166 -2.06 6.14 -2.82
C THR A 166 -3.01 5.08 -2.26
N HIS A 167 -2.70 4.52 -1.09
CA HIS A 167 -3.55 3.49 -0.49
C HIS A 167 -4.96 3.99 -0.16
N SER A 168 -5.10 5.23 0.29
CA SER A 168 -6.40 5.78 0.65
C SER A 168 -7.29 6.04 -0.58
N HIS A 169 -6.71 6.52 -1.67
CA HIS A 169 -7.46 6.93 -2.86
C HIS A 169 -7.64 5.80 -3.89
N ASP A 170 -6.83 4.76 -3.85
CA ASP A 170 -6.97 3.60 -4.74
C ASP A 170 -8.02 2.58 -4.26
N LEU A 171 -8.33 2.55 -2.97
CA LEU A 171 -9.27 1.59 -2.40
C LEU A 171 -10.73 1.78 -2.82
N PRO A 172 -11.31 2.99 -2.86
CA PRO A 172 -12.71 3.16 -3.23
C PRO A 172 -13.10 2.55 -4.58
N PRO A 173 -12.36 2.75 -5.67
CA PRO A 173 -12.69 2.12 -6.95
C PRO A 173 -12.49 0.59 -6.94
N GLN A 174 -11.59 0.06 -6.11
CA GLN A 174 -11.36 -1.38 -6.01
C GLN A 174 -12.42 -2.09 -5.15
N MET A 175 -12.88 -1.43 -4.09
CA MET A 175 -13.74 -2.02 -3.06
C MET A 175 -15.22 -1.64 -3.19
N GLY A 176 -15.59 -0.85 -4.21
CA GLY A 176 -16.95 -0.35 -4.40
C GLY A 176 -17.33 0.82 -3.48
N GLY A 177 -16.35 1.41 -2.80
CA GLY A 177 -16.51 2.59 -1.95
C GLY A 177 -15.90 2.42 -0.57
N CYS A 178 -15.50 3.56 0.04
CA CYS A 178 -15.04 3.64 1.42
C CYS A 178 -15.81 4.76 2.14
N PHE A 179 -16.20 4.54 3.39
CA PHE A 179 -17.07 5.47 4.11
C PHE A 179 -16.30 6.14 5.26
N LYS A 180 -16.39 7.46 5.33
CA LYS A 180 -15.76 8.26 6.40
C LYS A 180 -16.60 8.20 7.69
N ASP A 181 -15.90 8.04 8.82
CA ASP A 181 -16.45 8.25 10.15
C ASP A 181 -16.00 9.64 10.62
N VAL A 182 -16.77 10.67 10.28
CA VAL A 182 -16.38 12.07 10.48
C VAL A 182 -16.17 12.36 11.97
N ASN A 183 -14.95 12.64 12.35
CA ASN A 183 -14.51 13.10 13.67
C ASN A 183 -13.22 13.94 13.51
N ASP A 184 -12.83 14.65 14.56
CA ASP A 184 -11.69 15.58 14.48
C ASP A 184 -10.39 14.89 14.06
N GLN A 185 -10.14 13.69 14.56
CA GLN A 185 -8.95 12.92 14.20
C GLN A 185 -8.98 12.46 12.73
N GLN A 186 -10.14 12.01 12.23
CA GLN A 186 -10.33 11.64 10.83
C GLN A 186 -10.09 12.84 9.91
N ILE A 187 -10.64 14.02 10.27
CA ILE A 187 -10.44 15.24 9.50
C ILE A 187 -8.96 15.62 9.49
N SER A 188 -8.30 15.61 10.64
CA SER A 188 -6.87 15.92 10.75
C SER A 188 -6.02 14.98 9.90
N PHE A 189 -6.21 13.67 10.03
CA PHE A 189 -5.45 12.67 9.28
C PHE A 189 -5.70 12.75 7.77
N SER A 190 -6.95 12.90 7.34
CA SER A 190 -7.25 13.01 5.91
C SER A 190 -6.62 14.26 5.30
N ASN A 191 -6.59 15.39 6.02
CA ASN A 191 -5.96 16.61 5.52
C ASN A 191 -4.44 16.43 5.36
N LEU A 192 -3.75 15.80 6.33
CA LEU A 192 -2.31 15.48 6.21
C LEU A 192 -2.03 14.57 5.02
N ILE A 193 -2.81 13.51 4.89
CA ILE A 193 -2.64 12.54 3.81
C ILE A 193 -2.92 13.19 2.44
N ASP A 194 -3.93 14.04 2.33
CA ASP A 194 -4.29 14.72 1.07
C ASP A 194 -3.24 15.73 0.60
N VAL A 195 -2.41 16.27 1.49
CA VAL A 195 -1.25 17.10 1.09
C VAL A 195 0.01 16.26 0.83
N GLY A 196 -0.08 14.93 0.96
CA GLY A 196 1.01 13.99 0.67
C GLY A 196 1.93 13.72 1.86
N GLU A 197 1.51 14.12 3.06
CA GLU A 197 2.22 13.80 4.31
C GLU A 197 1.72 12.46 4.88
N GLY A 198 2.62 11.70 5.50
CA GLY A 198 2.26 10.51 6.28
C GLY A 198 1.88 10.88 7.72
N LEU A 199 1.45 9.89 8.48
CA LEU A 199 1.12 10.07 9.91
C LEU A 199 2.29 9.78 10.84
N GLY A 200 3.47 9.61 10.35
CA GLY A 200 4.68 9.38 11.11
C GLY A 200 5.84 10.15 10.53
N ASN A 201 6.84 10.40 11.36
CA ASN A 201 8.13 10.81 10.88
C ASN A 201 8.73 9.63 10.11
N LEU A 202 8.43 9.54 8.82
CA LEU A 202 9.28 8.80 7.92
C LEU A 202 10.60 9.55 7.91
N GLU A 203 11.50 9.21 8.82
CA GLU A 203 12.90 9.56 8.66
C GLU A 203 13.32 8.87 7.37
N PHE A 204 13.30 9.64 6.28
CA PHE A 204 13.98 9.23 5.08
C PHE A 204 15.42 8.96 5.49
N ASN A 205 15.86 7.74 5.29
CA ASN A 205 17.26 7.40 5.44
C ASN A 205 18.05 8.49 4.72
N GLN A 206 18.94 9.20 5.41
CA GLN A 206 19.74 10.30 4.86
C GLN A 206 20.60 9.85 3.65
N ASP A 207 20.70 8.54 3.42
CA ASP A 207 21.43 7.92 2.31
C ASP A 207 20.60 7.81 1.00
N ILE A 208 19.34 8.29 0.97
CA ILE A 208 18.55 8.29 -0.27
C ILE A 208 18.98 9.51 -1.12
N ASP A 209 19.60 9.23 -2.26
CA ASP A 209 19.86 10.24 -3.29
C ASP A 209 18.53 10.66 -3.96
N LEU A 210 17.90 11.66 -3.38
CA LEU A 210 16.62 12.20 -3.87
C LEU A 210 16.74 12.74 -5.29
N ASP A 211 17.90 13.30 -5.68
CA ASP A 211 18.15 13.81 -7.01
C ASP A 211 18.22 12.65 -8.04
N TYR A 212 18.86 11.56 -7.68
CA TYR A 212 18.87 10.36 -8.52
C TYR A 212 17.47 9.81 -8.76
N TYR A 213 16.66 9.67 -7.69
CA TYR A 213 15.31 9.12 -7.81
C TYR A 213 14.35 10.06 -8.53
N ALA A 214 14.47 11.37 -8.35
CA ALA A 214 13.72 12.37 -9.11
C ALA A 214 14.03 12.27 -10.61
N LYS A 215 15.30 12.18 -10.98
CA LYS A 215 15.73 11.96 -12.36
C LYS A 215 15.26 10.63 -12.94
N PHE A 216 15.23 9.58 -12.12
CA PHE A 216 14.72 8.28 -12.54
C PHE A 216 13.21 8.33 -12.80
N ALA A 217 12.43 8.94 -11.92
CA ALA A 217 10.99 9.15 -12.09
C ALA A 217 10.69 9.99 -13.34
N LEU A 218 11.40 11.11 -13.51
CA LEU A 218 11.32 11.96 -14.69
C LEU A 218 11.57 11.18 -15.99
N LYS A 219 12.64 10.37 -16.04
CA LYS A 219 12.95 9.53 -17.20
C LYS A 219 11.81 8.58 -17.56
N ARG A 220 11.14 8.00 -16.55
CA ARG A 220 9.98 7.13 -16.76
C ARG A 220 8.78 7.88 -17.29
N VAL A 221 8.46 9.05 -16.74
CA VAL A 221 7.36 9.90 -17.24
C VAL A 221 7.62 10.32 -18.67
N LEU A 222 8.82 10.78 -19.01
CA LEU A 222 9.19 11.17 -20.36
C LEU A 222 9.10 10.00 -21.36
N LYS A 223 9.57 8.80 -20.94
CA LYS A 223 9.47 7.57 -21.76
C LYS A 223 8.02 7.21 -22.11
N HIS A 224 7.08 7.50 -21.21
CA HIS A 224 5.68 7.14 -21.36
C HIS A 224 4.76 8.35 -21.62
N LYS A 225 5.35 9.51 -21.95
CA LYS A 225 4.66 10.79 -22.10
C LYS A 225 3.40 10.69 -22.98
N ASP A 226 3.53 10.11 -24.15
CA ASP A 226 2.41 10.03 -25.10
C ASP A 226 1.24 9.19 -24.57
N ASN A 227 1.54 8.10 -23.87
CA ASN A 227 0.50 7.28 -23.20
C ASN A 227 -0.19 8.06 -22.07
N ILE A 228 0.58 8.84 -21.30
CA ILE A 228 0.05 9.67 -20.22
C ILE A 228 -0.87 10.75 -20.77
N ILE A 229 -0.44 11.45 -21.84
CA ILE A 229 -1.24 12.49 -22.49
C ILE A 229 -2.52 11.88 -23.10
N ASN A 230 -2.41 10.73 -23.77
CA ASN A 230 -3.56 10.09 -24.37
C ASN A 230 -4.56 9.50 -23.37
N ALA A 231 -4.10 9.11 -22.18
CA ALA A 231 -4.95 8.59 -21.12
C ALA A 231 -5.64 9.70 -20.29
N ASN A 232 -5.19 10.96 -20.41
CA ASN A 232 -5.84 12.07 -19.74
C ASN A 232 -7.15 12.44 -20.48
N PRO A 233 -8.31 12.52 -19.79
CA PRO A 233 -9.60 12.81 -20.44
C PRO A 233 -9.80 14.29 -20.78
N TYR A 234 -8.89 15.16 -20.38
CA TYR A 234 -8.98 16.62 -20.62
C TYR A 234 -8.26 17.02 -21.90
N GLU A 235 -8.34 18.31 -22.24
CA GLU A 235 -7.71 18.88 -23.42
C GLU A 235 -6.20 18.61 -23.45
N LYS A 236 -5.72 17.98 -24.51
CA LYS A 236 -4.36 17.43 -24.60
C LYS A 236 -3.28 18.50 -24.57
N ASP A 237 -3.45 19.57 -25.33
CA ASP A 237 -2.44 20.64 -25.45
C ASP A 237 -2.28 21.37 -24.11
N LEU A 238 -3.40 21.64 -23.43
CA LEU A 238 -3.40 22.26 -22.12
C LEU A 238 -2.77 21.36 -21.06
N PHE A 239 -3.04 20.06 -21.13
CA PHE A 239 -2.46 19.08 -20.22
C PHE A 239 -0.95 18.91 -20.49
N GLU A 240 -0.53 18.82 -21.75
CA GLU A 240 0.90 18.70 -22.12
C GLU A 240 1.71 19.91 -21.67
N GLU A 241 1.19 21.13 -21.85
CA GLU A 241 1.82 22.36 -21.35
C GLU A 241 2.02 22.33 -19.84
N SER A 242 0.99 21.94 -19.11
CA SER A 242 1.02 21.85 -17.65
C SER A 242 1.93 20.74 -17.14
N LEU A 243 1.93 19.59 -17.80
CA LEU A 243 2.84 18.49 -17.49
C LEU A 243 4.30 18.94 -17.71
N ARG A 244 4.58 19.63 -18.81
CA ARG A 244 5.90 20.19 -19.11
C ARG A 244 6.36 21.15 -18.03
N ALA A 245 5.49 22.08 -17.61
CA ALA A 245 5.80 23.03 -16.54
C ALA A 245 6.12 22.32 -15.22
N ALA A 246 5.32 21.31 -14.82
CA ALA A 246 5.55 20.54 -13.62
C ALA A 246 6.89 19.76 -13.66
N LEU A 247 7.20 19.13 -14.80
CA LEU A 247 8.45 18.38 -14.96
C LEU A 247 9.67 19.33 -15.02
N THR A 248 9.53 20.53 -15.61
CA THR A 248 10.58 21.55 -15.59
C THR A 248 10.85 22.02 -14.18
N HIS A 249 9.81 22.28 -13.39
CA HIS A 249 9.95 22.64 -11.97
C HIS A 249 10.71 21.57 -11.17
N MET A 250 10.44 20.29 -11.40
CA MET A 250 11.15 19.19 -10.73
C MET A 250 12.66 19.19 -11.02
N ILE A 251 13.09 19.71 -12.18
CA ILE A 251 14.50 19.73 -12.59
C ILE A 251 15.20 21.01 -12.16
N THR A 252 14.54 22.15 -12.38
CA THR A 252 15.17 23.48 -12.30
C THR A 252 14.78 24.22 -11.04
N SER A 253 13.77 23.76 -10.30
CA SER A 253 13.08 24.50 -9.23
C SER A 253 12.44 25.82 -9.68
N GLU A 254 12.38 26.07 -10.99
CA GLU A 254 11.72 27.26 -11.54
C GLU A 254 10.20 27.05 -11.56
N ILE A 255 9.47 28.06 -11.12
CA ILE A 255 7.99 28.06 -11.15
C ILE A 255 7.56 28.66 -12.47
N ASN A 256 6.95 27.84 -13.32
CA ASN A 256 6.31 28.28 -14.54
C ASN A 256 4.80 28.45 -14.32
N GLU A 257 4.25 29.61 -14.68
CA GLU A 257 2.81 29.79 -14.61
C GLU A 257 2.11 28.91 -15.64
N VAL A 258 1.07 28.25 -15.20
CA VAL A 258 0.18 27.45 -16.06
C VAL A 258 -1.24 27.98 -15.97
N PRO A 259 -2.04 27.85 -17.03
CA PRO A 259 -3.43 28.28 -17.01
C PRO A 259 -4.21 27.62 -15.88
N LYS A 260 -5.02 28.37 -15.13
CA LYS A 260 -5.86 27.84 -14.06
C LYS A 260 -6.73 26.65 -14.50
N LYS A 261 -7.15 26.64 -15.76
CA LYS A 261 -7.91 25.54 -16.38
C LYS A 261 -7.16 24.20 -16.35
N ALA A 262 -5.83 24.24 -16.32
CA ALA A 262 -5.00 23.05 -16.30
C ALA A 262 -4.99 22.32 -14.96
N ALA A 263 -5.37 22.97 -13.88
CA ALA A 263 -5.35 22.38 -12.54
C ALA A 263 -6.15 21.05 -12.47
N THR A 264 -7.28 20.95 -13.18
CA THR A 264 -8.10 19.74 -13.21
C THR A 264 -7.39 18.58 -13.90
N SER A 265 -6.69 18.83 -15.02
CA SER A 265 -5.96 17.81 -15.77
C SER A 265 -4.71 17.32 -15.03
N ILE A 266 -3.99 18.22 -14.35
CA ILE A 266 -2.84 17.87 -13.52
C ILE A 266 -3.28 17.12 -12.26
N ASN A 267 -4.38 17.51 -11.61
CA ASN A 267 -4.92 16.80 -10.47
C ASN A 267 -5.41 15.39 -10.88
N TYR A 268 -5.97 15.25 -12.08
CA TYR A 268 -6.30 13.93 -12.60
C TYR A 268 -5.06 13.03 -12.71
N LEU A 269 -3.95 13.57 -13.23
CA LEU A 269 -2.69 12.83 -13.28
C LEU A 269 -2.16 12.53 -11.87
N LYS A 270 -2.05 13.55 -11.00
CA LYS A 270 -1.60 13.40 -9.61
C LYS A 270 -2.31 12.25 -8.91
N ASN A 271 -3.62 12.16 -9.05
CA ASN A 271 -4.43 11.14 -8.41
C ASN A 271 -4.31 9.74 -9.04
N ARG A 272 -3.54 9.57 -10.13
CA ARG A 272 -3.43 8.32 -10.88
C ARG A 272 -2.02 7.80 -11.07
N ILE A 273 -0.99 8.63 -11.10
CA ILE A 273 0.39 8.14 -11.22
C ILE A 273 0.95 7.57 -9.90
N SER A 274 0.37 7.94 -8.78
CA SER A 274 0.70 7.33 -7.49
C SER A 274 0.06 5.95 -7.30
N VAL A 275 -0.82 5.55 -8.20
CA VAL A 275 -1.49 4.23 -8.16
C VAL A 275 -0.72 3.27 -9.06
N PRO A 276 0.01 2.29 -8.51
CA PRO A 276 0.59 1.21 -9.32
C PRO A 276 -0.56 0.38 -9.90
N ARG A 277 -0.71 0.41 -11.19
CA ARG A 277 -1.64 -0.41 -11.96
C ARG A 277 -0.89 -1.37 -12.85
#